data_c8c3ef0b5000dfe76affd71ba537bc19
#
_entry.id   c8c3ef0b5000dfe76affd71ba537bc19
#
_cell.length_a   1.000
_cell.length_b   1.000
_cell.length_c   1.000
_cell.angle_alpha   90.00
_cell.angle_beta   90.00
_cell.angle_gamma   90.00
#
_symmetry.space_group_name_H-M   'P 1'
#
loop_
_entity.id
_entity.type
_entity.pdbx_description
1 polymer ?
#
loop_
_entity_poly.entity_id
_entity_poly.type
_entity_poly.pdbx_seq_one_letter_code
_entity_poly.pdbx_strand_id
1 'polypeptide(L)'
;MQNFTVSEHEKLNTAVALGFFDGLHKGHRRVILSAVEQKKNGLLPVCFTFAQSPKEVLGKSSKGALMTTEDKLKTLESLGIEHTFSPDFKKLMNMSAKDFVEKIIFGNLNAKFVVCGFNYHFGKNGEGDTDLLKKLCDENGTELKVIEPERDDGDVVSSTLIRSLVSEGNIRRANKLLCSYFGFSAVITHGKRLGRELGTPTINQKLPENLAVPKYGVYASAVTLENGKVYCGVSNIGVKPTVGGTKLLSETWMPDFHGGEIYGQTADVRLLDFIRPEKKFDNITELKNAITDNAVTAKEIFDEMYRYGV
;
A
#
# COMPACT_ATOMS: atom_id res chain seq x y z
N MET A 1 15.37 -6.23 4.24
CA MET A 1 15.34 -5.22 5.34
C MET A 1 15.39 -5.93 6.69
N GLN A 2 16.33 -5.62 7.56
CA GLN A 2 16.46 -6.26 8.88
C GLN A 2 15.53 -5.52 9.87
N ASN A 3 14.85 -6.28 10.74
CA ASN A 3 14.14 -5.69 11.88
C ASN A 3 15.17 -5.12 12.85
N PHE A 4 15.04 -3.85 13.17
CA PHE A 4 15.91 -3.15 14.11
C PHE A 4 15.75 -3.75 15.52
N THR A 5 16.78 -4.41 16.04
CA THR A 5 16.82 -4.87 17.44
C THR A 5 17.84 -4.04 18.21
N VAL A 6 17.44 -3.65 19.42
CA VAL A 6 18.18 -2.69 20.31
C VAL A 6 19.64 -3.08 20.57
N SER A 7 19.99 -4.37 20.51
CA SER A 7 21.31 -4.87 20.90
C SER A 7 22.45 -4.56 19.92
N GLU A 8 22.17 -4.22 18.68
CA GLU A 8 23.20 -4.04 17.63
C GLU A 8 23.53 -2.57 17.32
N HIS A 9 22.72 -1.61 17.82
CA HIS A 9 22.75 -0.22 17.37
C HIS A 9 22.98 0.82 18.47
N GLU A 10 23.44 0.43 19.65
CA GLU A 10 23.69 1.34 20.79
C GLU A 10 24.65 2.51 20.50
N LYS A 11 25.26 2.55 19.33
CA LYS A 11 26.23 3.59 18.95
C LYS A 11 25.87 4.42 17.72
N LEU A 12 24.81 4.08 16.97
CA LEU A 12 24.45 4.80 15.75
C LEU A 12 23.45 5.92 16.03
N ASN A 13 23.78 7.12 15.60
CA ASN A 13 22.85 8.23 15.58
C ASN A 13 21.86 8.05 14.44
N THR A 14 20.57 8.22 14.70
CA THR A 14 19.52 7.97 13.71
C THR A 14 18.73 9.21 13.32
N ALA A 15 18.19 9.18 12.10
CA ALA A 15 17.12 10.06 11.62
C ALA A 15 15.84 9.25 11.52
N VAL A 16 14.84 9.55 12.36
CA VAL A 16 13.66 8.72 12.54
C VAL A 16 12.44 9.35 11.89
N ALA A 17 11.86 8.66 10.90
CA ALA A 17 10.56 8.99 10.34
C ALA A 17 9.45 8.29 11.14
N LEU A 18 8.53 9.07 11.74
CA LEU A 18 7.45 8.56 12.58
C LEU A 18 6.11 8.52 11.82
N GLY A 19 5.47 7.35 11.74
CA GLY A 19 4.15 7.23 11.14
C GLY A 19 3.70 5.79 10.92
N PHE A 20 2.41 5.59 10.65
CA PHE A 20 1.88 4.29 10.24
C PHE A 20 2.18 4.00 8.76
N PHE A 21 2.27 5.03 7.92
CA PHE A 21 2.68 4.99 6.52
C PHE A 21 1.88 4.01 5.64
N ASP A 22 0.56 3.97 5.83
CA ASP A 22 -0.29 3.16 4.98
C ASP A 22 -0.44 3.79 3.58
N GLY A 23 -0.07 3.03 2.56
CA GLY A 23 -0.08 3.44 1.16
C GLY A 23 1.13 4.27 0.73
N LEU A 24 2.03 4.69 1.62
CA LEU A 24 3.22 5.49 1.29
C LEU A 24 2.97 6.60 0.25
N HIS A 25 1.82 7.30 0.41
CA HIS A 25 1.38 8.37 -0.48
C HIS A 25 2.33 9.58 -0.47
N LYS A 26 2.11 10.56 -1.35
CA LYS A 26 2.95 11.77 -1.51
C LYS A 26 3.36 12.40 -0.18
N GLY A 27 2.41 12.63 0.75
CA GLY A 27 2.72 13.20 2.07
C GLY A 27 3.61 12.30 2.91
N HIS A 28 3.38 10.98 2.91
CA HIS A 28 4.24 10.01 3.61
C HIS A 28 5.66 9.99 3.03
N ARG A 29 5.79 10.05 1.69
CA ARG A 29 7.11 10.08 1.03
C ARG A 29 7.92 11.30 1.43
N ARG A 30 7.29 12.48 1.62
CA ARG A 30 8.00 13.68 2.11
C ARG A 30 8.57 13.47 3.52
N VAL A 31 7.81 12.81 4.41
CA VAL A 31 8.31 12.44 5.75
C VAL A 31 9.50 11.49 5.62
N ILE A 32 9.35 10.40 4.88
CA ILE A 32 10.40 9.39 4.68
C ILE A 32 11.67 10.00 4.07
N LEU A 33 11.52 10.74 2.96
CA LEU A 33 12.66 11.33 2.26
C LEU A 33 13.39 12.36 3.13
N SER A 34 12.68 13.09 4.01
CA SER A 34 13.33 14.01 4.95
C SER A 34 14.23 13.30 5.97
N ALA A 35 13.89 12.07 6.39
CA ALA A 35 14.80 11.26 7.21
C ALA A 35 15.98 10.73 6.39
N VAL A 36 15.73 10.27 5.15
CA VAL A 36 16.77 9.77 4.24
C VAL A 36 17.79 10.84 3.87
N GLU A 37 17.36 12.09 3.69
CA GLU A 37 18.24 13.24 3.44
C GLU A 37 19.29 13.44 4.54
N GLN A 38 19.04 12.96 5.76
CA GLN A 38 19.95 13.10 6.89
C GLN A 38 21.18 12.16 6.80
N LYS A 39 21.24 11.25 5.83
CA LYS A 39 22.45 10.50 5.50
C LYS A 39 23.65 11.42 5.24
N LYS A 40 23.42 12.57 4.61
CA LYS A 40 24.47 13.58 4.38
C LYS A 40 25.08 14.13 5.66
N ASN A 41 24.35 14.05 6.79
CA ASN A 41 24.80 14.45 8.13
C ASN A 41 25.30 13.26 8.96
N GLY A 42 25.50 12.08 8.33
CA GLY A 42 25.98 10.86 8.99
C GLY A 42 24.95 10.16 9.87
N LEU A 43 23.66 10.49 9.72
CA LEU A 43 22.58 9.83 10.46
C LEU A 43 22.03 8.63 9.68
N LEU A 44 21.76 7.54 10.40
CA LEU A 44 21.11 6.35 9.84
C LEU A 44 19.60 6.58 9.69
N PRO A 45 19.02 6.49 8.47
CA PRO A 45 17.58 6.66 8.29
C PRO A 45 16.80 5.45 8.76
N VAL A 46 15.91 5.67 9.72
CA VAL A 46 15.05 4.66 10.33
C VAL A 46 13.60 5.04 10.14
N CYS A 47 12.76 4.08 9.77
CA CYS A 47 11.33 4.22 9.77
C CYS A 47 10.72 3.56 11.01
N PHE A 48 10.05 4.35 11.87
CA PHE A 48 9.19 3.83 12.92
C PHE A 48 7.78 3.66 12.37
N THR A 49 7.27 2.43 12.35
CA THR A 49 5.91 2.11 11.86
C THR A 49 5.33 0.91 12.60
N PHE A 50 4.12 0.50 12.26
CA PHE A 50 3.48 -0.72 12.77
C PHE A 50 3.16 -1.68 11.63
N ALA A 51 3.27 -2.98 11.88
CA ALA A 51 2.87 -4.01 10.93
C ALA A 51 1.35 -4.06 10.73
N GLN A 52 0.60 -3.87 11.83
CA GLN A 52 -0.87 -3.82 11.83
C GLN A 52 -1.35 -2.40 12.14
N SER A 53 -2.52 -2.06 11.61
CA SER A 53 -3.14 -0.77 11.90
C SER A 53 -3.46 -0.62 13.40
N PRO A 54 -2.98 0.44 14.07
CA PRO A 54 -3.39 0.75 15.44
C PRO A 54 -4.90 0.79 15.62
N LYS A 55 -5.64 1.29 14.61
CA LYS A 55 -7.12 1.33 14.62
C LYS A 55 -7.74 -0.06 14.66
N GLU A 56 -7.20 -1.00 13.90
CA GLU A 56 -7.67 -2.40 13.88
C GLU A 56 -7.39 -3.09 15.22
N VAL A 57 -6.21 -2.92 15.78
CA VAL A 57 -5.86 -3.49 17.08
C VAL A 57 -6.77 -2.96 18.20
N LEU A 58 -7.20 -1.69 18.08
CA LEU A 58 -8.16 -1.07 19.00
C LEU A 58 -9.63 -1.41 18.69
N GLY A 59 -9.91 -2.36 17.80
CA GLY A 59 -11.27 -2.77 17.42
C GLY A 59 -12.07 -1.71 16.65
N LYS A 60 -11.40 -0.67 16.13
CA LYS A 60 -12.05 0.34 15.30
C LYS A 60 -12.11 -0.16 13.86
N SER A 61 -13.26 0.01 13.21
CA SER A 61 -13.44 -0.37 11.81
C SER A 61 -12.36 0.27 10.92
N SER A 62 -11.64 -0.56 10.18
CA SER A 62 -10.71 -0.15 9.14
C SER A 62 -11.33 -0.46 7.78
N LYS A 63 -11.21 0.50 6.85
CA LYS A 63 -11.63 0.28 5.44
C LYS A 63 -10.56 -0.50 4.64
N GLY A 64 -9.69 -1.24 5.34
CA GLY A 64 -8.58 -2.01 4.77
C GLY A 64 -7.32 -1.18 4.54
N ALA A 65 -6.20 -1.87 4.36
CA ALA A 65 -4.90 -1.29 4.06
C ALA A 65 -4.79 -0.90 2.58
N LEU A 66 -4.01 0.11 2.27
CA LEU A 66 -3.74 0.54 0.89
C LEU A 66 -2.60 -0.26 0.25
N MET A 67 -1.85 -1.01 1.05
CA MET A 67 -0.77 -1.88 0.60
C MET A 67 -0.51 -2.98 1.62
N THR A 68 0.08 -4.07 1.18
CA THR A 68 0.53 -5.14 2.08
C THR A 68 1.74 -4.69 2.91
N THR A 69 2.00 -5.39 4.02
CA THR A 69 3.22 -5.14 4.82
C THR A 69 4.48 -5.39 4.01
N GLU A 70 4.48 -6.41 3.15
CA GLU A 70 5.59 -6.72 2.26
C GLU A 70 5.86 -5.58 1.26
N ASP A 71 4.82 -5.09 0.57
CA ASP A 71 4.93 -3.94 -0.34
C ASP A 71 5.42 -2.68 0.39
N LYS A 72 4.94 -2.45 1.62
CA LYS A 72 5.40 -1.34 2.45
C LYS A 72 6.91 -1.41 2.69
N LEU A 73 7.41 -2.56 3.12
CA LEU A 73 8.83 -2.75 3.41
C LEU A 73 9.69 -2.57 2.15
N LYS A 74 9.30 -3.19 1.02
CA LYS A 74 9.99 -3.01 -0.27
C LYS A 74 10.03 -1.54 -0.71
N THR A 75 8.92 -0.83 -0.54
CA THR A 75 8.84 0.59 -0.92
C THR A 75 9.69 1.46 0.00
N LEU A 76 9.69 1.22 1.32
CA LEU A 76 10.56 1.94 2.26
C LEU A 76 12.03 1.76 1.91
N GLU A 77 12.44 0.53 1.60
CA GLU A 77 13.80 0.21 1.15
C GLU A 77 14.17 0.94 -0.15
N SER A 78 13.28 0.92 -1.15
CA SER A 78 13.49 1.63 -2.42
C SER A 78 13.59 3.15 -2.25
N LEU A 79 12.94 3.72 -1.23
CA LEU A 79 13.05 5.13 -0.86
C LEU A 79 14.33 5.46 -0.09
N GLY A 80 15.12 4.46 0.31
CA GLY A 80 16.41 4.64 0.96
C GLY A 80 16.39 4.50 2.49
N ILE A 81 15.31 3.98 3.08
CA ILE A 81 15.27 3.57 4.49
C ILE A 81 16.12 2.31 4.65
N GLU A 82 17.04 2.33 5.58
CA GLU A 82 17.94 1.20 5.85
C GLU A 82 17.37 0.25 6.89
N HIS A 83 16.69 0.80 7.90
CA HIS A 83 16.09 0.02 8.96
C HIS A 83 14.64 0.41 9.24
N THR A 84 13.82 -0.58 9.54
CA THR A 84 12.44 -0.38 9.98
C THR A 84 12.28 -0.92 11.40
N PHE A 85 11.86 -0.05 12.31
CA PHE A 85 11.47 -0.44 13.66
C PHE A 85 9.94 -0.57 13.72
N SER A 86 9.47 -1.80 13.84
CA SER A 86 8.04 -2.13 13.78
C SER A 86 7.62 -2.94 15.02
N PRO A 87 7.50 -2.29 16.19
CA PRO A 87 7.12 -2.98 17.42
C PRO A 87 5.65 -3.44 17.39
N ASP A 88 5.33 -4.42 18.23
CA ASP A 88 3.94 -4.78 18.50
C ASP A 88 3.22 -3.59 19.17
N PHE A 89 2.18 -3.08 18.52
CA PHE A 89 1.40 -1.95 19.02
C PHE A 89 0.83 -2.20 20.44
N LYS A 90 0.44 -3.45 20.75
CA LYS A 90 -0.09 -3.82 22.07
C LYS A 90 0.89 -3.54 23.21
N LYS A 91 2.20 -3.61 22.94
CA LYS A 91 3.24 -3.31 23.93
C LYS A 91 3.39 -1.81 24.21
N LEU A 92 2.98 -0.96 23.25
CA LEU A 92 3.15 0.49 23.33
C LEU A 92 1.84 1.24 23.62
N MET A 93 0.67 0.63 23.39
CA MET A 93 -0.63 1.30 23.46
C MET A 93 -0.97 1.94 24.80
N ASN A 94 -0.37 1.46 25.89
CA ASN A 94 -0.57 2.00 27.24
C ASN A 94 0.60 2.88 27.72
N MET A 95 1.62 3.09 26.89
CA MET A 95 2.77 3.90 27.21
C MET A 95 2.40 5.39 27.16
N SER A 96 2.83 6.18 28.15
CA SER A 96 2.63 7.63 28.13
C SER A 96 3.36 8.27 26.94
N ALA A 97 2.89 9.44 26.50
CA ALA A 97 3.56 10.16 25.41
C ALA A 97 5.03 10.47 25.78
N LYS A 98 5.29 10.88 27.02
CA LYS A 98 6.65 11.15 27.49
C LYS A 98 7.52 9.89 27.46
N ASP A 99 7.07 8.78 28.02
CA ASP A 99 7.80 7.52 28.01
C ASP A 99 8.09 7.01 26.58
N PHE A 100 7.14 7.17 25.67
CA PHE A 100 7.34 6.80 24.27
C PHE A 100 8.51 7.57 23.66
N VAL A 101 8.58 8.88 23.85
CA VAL A 101 9.66 9.69 23.29
C VAL A 101 10.98 9.37 24.00
N GLU A 102 11.02 9.37 25.32
CA GLU A 102 12.26 9.16 26.08
C GLU A 102 12.83 7.75 25.91
N LYS A 103 11.97 6.71 26.01
CA LYS A 103 12.44 5.30 26.00
C LYS A 103 12.60 4.75 24.59
N ILE A 104 11.67 5.09 23.69
CA ILE A 104 11.69 4.52 22.33
C ILE A 104 12.49 5.42 21.37
N ILE A 105 12.12 6.70 21.25
CA ILE A 105 12.73 7.57 20.23
C ILE A 105 14.16 7.93 20.62
N PHE A 106 14.39 8.37 21.84
CA PHE A 106 15.76 8.73 22.29
C PHE A 106 16.53 7.52 22.80
N GLY A 107 15.93 6.67 23.64
CA GLY A 107 16.58 5.50 24.21
C GLY A 107 16.89 4.41 23.19
N ASN A 108 15.87 3.81 22.59
CA ASN A 108 16.04 2.65 21.72
C ASN A 108 16.57 3.03 20.32
N LEU A 109 16.07 4.13 19.76
CA LEU A 109 16.43 4.55 18.41
C LEU A 109 17.59 5.56 18.37
N ASN A 110 18.03 6.11 19.50
CA ASN A 110 19.07 7.13 19.57
C ASN A 110 18.90 8.26 18.54
N ALA A 111 17.67 8.76 18.41
CA ALA A 111 17.31 9.74 17.40
C ALA A 111 18.01 11.09 17.67
N LYS A 112 18.67 11.63 16.64
CA LYS A 112 19.22 12.99 16.59
C LYS A 112 18.40 13.90 15.68
N PHE A 113 17.61 13.30 14.80
CA PHE A 113 16.65 13.96 13.94
C PHE A 113 15.36 13.14 13.93
N VAL A 114 14.24 13.81 14.13
CA VAL A 114 12.89 13.23 14.11
C VAL A 114 12.06 13.94 13.06
N VAL A 115 11.28 13.21 12.27
CA VAL A 115 10.36 13.78 11.31
C VAL A 115 9.02 13.08 11.34
N CYS A 116 7.94 13.87 11.32
CA CYS A 116 6.56 13.36 11.30
C CYS A 116 5.65 14.25 10.46
N GLY A 117 4.45 13.79 10.19
CA GLY A 117 3.41 14.63 9.59
C GLY A 117 2.74 15.56 10.61
N PHE A 118 2.13 16.64 10.12
CA PHE A 118 1.44 17.66 10.92
C PHE A 118 0.36 17.12 11.88
N ASN A 119 -0.22 15.97 11.57
CA ASN A 119 -1.29 15.34 12.33
C ASN A 119 -0.81 14.09 13.09
N TYR A 120 0.47 14.02 13.45
CA TYR A 120 1.02 12.90 14.17
C TYR A 120 0.57 12.93 15.63
N HIS A 121 0.03 11.80 16.09
CA HIS A 121 -0.34 11.57 17.49
C HIS A 121 0.33 10.29 18.00
N PHE A 122 0.70 10.30 19.28
CA PHE A 122 1.41 9.19 19.92
C PHE A 122 1.06 9.09 21.42
N GLY A 123 1.57 8.06 22.06
CA GLY A 123 1.28 7.80 23.47
C GLY A 123 -0.11 7.20 23.69
N LYS A 124 -0.45 6.97 24.95
CA LYS A 124 -1.72 6.38 25.36
C LYS A 124 -2.90 7.24 24.89
N ASN A 125 -3.84 6.63 24.18
CA ASN A 125 -5.00 7.30 23.58
C ASN A 125 -4.66 8.44 22.61
N GLY A 126 -3.41 8.54 22.13
CA GLY A 126 -2.97 9.63 21.24
C GLY A 126 -2.85 10.97 21.98
N GLU A 127 -2.52 10.97 23.26
CA GLU A 127 -2.40 12.17 24.10
C GLU A 127 -1.26 13.11 23.66
N GLY A 128 -0.23 12.57 23.02
CA GLY A 128 0.89 13.34 22.46
C GLY A 128 0.57 13.84 21.05
N ASP A 129 0.95 15.06 20.77
CA ASP A 129 0.87 15.74 19.48
C ASP A 129 2.23 16.30 19.03
N THR A 130 2.25 17.04 17.94
CA THR A 130 3.48 17.65 17.39
C THR A 130 4.08 18.71 18.32
N ASP A 131 3.28 19.41 19.10
CA ASP A 131 3.76 20.47 20.02
C ASP A 131 4.47 19.85 21.22
N LEU A 132 3.88 18.79 21.82
CA LEU A 132 4.55 18.03 22.87
C LEU A 132 5.83 17.35 22.36
N LEU A 133 5.79 16.78 21.14
CA LEU A 133 6.98 16.18 20.53
C LEU A 133 8.09 17.22 20.34
N LYS A 134 7.73 18.43 19.87
CA LYS A 134 8.68 19.54 19.71
C LYS A 134 9.35 19.91 21.05
N LYS A 135 8.56 20.09 22.08
CA LYS A 135 9.07 20.40 23.42
C LYS A 135 10.06 19.34 23.91
N LEU A 136 9.71 18.05 23.81
CA LEU A 136 10.57 16.97 24.28
C LEU A 136 11.84 16.83 23.43
N CYS A 137 11.75 17.09 22.13
CA CYS A 137 12.93 17.12 21.25
C CYS A 137 13.87 18.26 21.60
N ASP A 138 13.35 19.47 21.86
CA ASP A 138 14.15 20.64 22.24
C ASP A 138 14.88 20.40 23.58
N GLU A 139 14.17 19.83 24.58
CA GLU A 139 14.75 19.47 25.88
C GLU A 139 15.90 18.45 25.76
N ASN A 140 15.84 17.56 24.74
CA ASN A 140 16.88 16.54 24.50
C ASN A 140 17.97 16.96 23.48
N GLY A 141 17.86 18.15 22.89
CA GLY A 141 18.78 18.58 21.82
C GLY A 141 18.62 17.79 20.52
N THR A 142 17.44 17.26 20.26
CA THR A 142 17.08 16.52 19.04
C THR A 142 16.32 17.44 18.08
N GLU A 143 16.70 17.45 16.80
CA GLU A 143 15.98 18.24 15.81
C GLU A 143 14.65 17.59 15.44
N LEU A 144 13.56 18.36 15.42
CA LEU A 144 12.26 17.93 14.91
C LEU A 144 11.86 18.69 13.64
N LYS A 145 11.46 17.95 12.60
CA LYS A 145 10.83 18.49 11.39
C LYS A 145 9.40 17.98 11.28
N VAL A 146 8.43 18.90 11.30
CA VAL A 146 7.02 18.58 11.04
C VAL A 146 6.72 18.89 9.58
N ILE A 147 6.18 17.91 8.85
CA ILE A 147 5.83 18.05 7.42
C ILE A 147 4.39 18.53 7.30
N GLU A 148 4.23 19.65 6.62
CA GLU A 148 2.95 20.24 6.28
C GLU A 148 2.11 19.33 5.36
N PRO A 149 0.77 19.45 5.39
CA PRO A 149 -0.12 18.64 4.56
C PRO A 149 0.16 18.83 3.08
N GLU A 150 0.32 17.73 2.37
CA GLU A 150 0.35 17.71 0.91
C GLU A 150 -1.08 17.84 0.38
N ARG A 151 -1.27 18.62 -0.71
CA ARG A 151 -2.58 18.84 -1.32
C ARG A 151 -2.61 18.44 -2.79
N ASP A 152 -3.76 17.96 -3.25
CA ASP A 152 -4.04 17.66 -4.66
C ASP A 152 -5.49 18.08 -4.96
N ASP A 153 -5.66 18.96 -5.94
CA ASP A 153 -6.95 19.55 -6.32
C ASP A 153 -7.75 20.14 -5.12
N GLY A 154 -7.06 20.77 -4.18
CA GLY A 154 -7.64 21.35 -2.96
C GLY A 154 -7.79 20.39 -1.79
N ASP A 155 -7.82 19.09 -2.01
CA ASP A 155 -7.92 18.07 -0.98
C ASP A 155 -6.59 17.82 -0.26
N VAL A 156 -6.64 17.55 1.04
CA VAL A 156 -5.46 17.05 1.78
C VAL A 156 -5.23 15.59 1.43
N VAL A 157 -4.04 15.29 0.88
CA VAL A 157 -3.64 13.92 0.56
C VAL A 157 -3.52 13.10 1.84
N SER A 158 -4.31 12.04 1.93
CA SER A 158 -4.37 11.16 3.09
C SER A 158 -4.76 9.74 2.71
N SER A 159 -4.41 8.76 3.54
CA SER A 159 -4.87 7.37 3.34
C SER A 159 -6.41 7.26 3.33
N THR A 160 -7.11 8.15 4.02
CA THR A 160 -8.58 8.19 4.02
C THR A 160 -9.14 8.61 2.65
N LEU A 161 -8.62 9.70 2.07
CA LEU A 161 -8.98 10.13 0.72
C LEU A 161 -8.71 9.04 -0.30
N ILE A 162 -7.52 8.44 -0.25
CA ILE A 162 -7.13 7.41 -1.21
C ILE A 162 -8.03 6.16 -1.12
N ARG A 163 -8.42 5.74 0.09
CA ARG A 163 -9.40 4.64 0.24
C ARG A 163 -10.76 4.98 -0.36
N SER A 164 -11.23 6.23 -0.25
CA SER A 164 -12.45 6.68 -0.91
C SER A 164 -12.32 6.55 -2.43
N LEU A 165 -11.24 7.10 -3.00
CA LEU A 165 -10.96 7.02 -4.44
C LEU A 165 -10.92 5.56 -4.94
N VAL A 166 -10.27 4.65 -4.20
CA VAL A 166 -10.24 3.21 -4.52
C VAL A 166 -11.64 2.61 -4.49
N SER A 167 -12.42 2.89 -3.45
CA SER A 167 -13.79 2.36 -3.31
C SER A 167 -14.78 2.95 -4.32
N GLU A 168 -14.50 4.11 -4.87
CA GLU A 168 -15.28 4.79 -5.91
C GLU A 168 -14.86 4.41 -7.33
N GLY A 169 -13.70 3.72 -7.47
CA GLY A 169 -13.13 3.33 -8.76
C GLY A 169 -12.29 4.42 -9.43
N ASN A 170 -11.98 5.53 -8.73
CA ASN A 170 -11.10 6.57 -9.24
C ASN A 170 -9.62 6.17 -9.04
N ILE A 171 -9.23 5.10 -9.74
CA ILE A 171 -7.93 4.45 -9.57
C ILE A 171 -6.80 5.32 -10.10
N ARG A 172 -6.97 6.03 -11.20
CA ARG A 172 -5.93 6.94 -11.72
C ARG A 172 -5.51 7.98 -10.68
N ARG A 173 -6.47 8.65 -10.05
CA ARG A 173 -6.17 9.63 -9.00
C ARG A 173 -5.58 8.96 -7.76
N ALA A 174 -6.09 7.79 -7.36
CA ALA A 174 -5.51 7.03 -6.26
C ALA A 174 -4.04 6.69 -6.50
N ASN A 175 -3.70 6.19 -7.69
CA ASN A 175 -2.33 5.85 -8.09
C ASN A 175 -1.41 7.09 -8.11
N LYS A 176 -1.89 8.21 -8.67
CA LYS A 176 -1.17 9.50 -8.65
C LYS A 176 -0.81 9.92 -7.22
N LEU A 177 -1.75 9.78 -6.26
CA LEU A 177 -1.52 10.14 -4.87
C LEU A 177 -0.62 9.15 -4.13
N LEU A 178 -0.71 7.87 -4.44
CA LEU A 178 0.16 6.80 -3.93
C LEU A 178 1.58 6.87 -4.47
N CYS A 179 1.81 7.54 -5.61
CA CYS A 179 3.05 7.44 -6.39
C CYS A 179 3.41 5.99 -6.72
N SER A 180 2.42 5.14 -6.87
CA SER A 180 2.51 3.72 -7.23
C SER A 180 1.14 3.20 -7.62
N TYR A 181 1.09 2.04 -8.27
CA TYR A 181 -0.19 1.43 -8.64
C TYR A 181 -0.79 0.65 -7.47
N PHE A 182 -2.05 0.94 -7.13
CA PHE A 182 -2.83 0.16 -6.16
C PHE A 182 -3.05 -1.26 -6.70
N GLY A 183 -2.86 -2.25 -5.86
CA GLY A 183 -3.03 -3.65 -6.26
C GLY A 183 -2.61 -4.64 -5.17
N PHE A 184 -2.37 -5.88 -5.58
CA PHE A 184 -2.06 -6.96 -4.66
C PHE A 184 -1.28 -8.08 -5.36
N SER A 185 -0.51 -8.81 -4.57
CA SER A 185 0.09 -10.09 -4.96
C SER A 185 -0.67 -11.23 -4.31
N ALA A 186 -1.03 -12.25 -5.07
CA ALA A 186 -1.71 -13.43 -4.54
C ALA A 186 -1.42 -14.68 -5.39
N VAL A 187 -1.61 -15.85 -4.79
CA VAL A 187 -1.45 -17.13 -5.47
C VAL A 187 -2.57 -17.33 -6.48
N ILE A 188 -2.20 -17.77 -7.68
CA ILE A 188 -3.12 -18.14 -8.74
C ILE A 188 -3.82 -19.45 -8.41
N THR A 189 -5.14 -19.42 -8.35
CA THR A 189 -5.98 -20.57 -8.02
C THR A 189 -6.84 -21.01 -9.20
N HIS A 190 -7.37 -22.23 -9.14
CA HIS A 190 -8.33 -22.72 -10.12
C HIS A 190 -9.68 -21.97 -10.01
N GLY A 191 -10.22 -21.56 -11.17
CA GLY A 191 -11.57 -21.04 -11.31
C GLY A 191 -12.52 -22.02 -12.00
N LYS A 192 -13.71 -21.56 -12.38
CA LYS A 192 -14.74 -22.38 -13.06
C LYS A 192 -14.40 -22.71 -14.54
N ARG A 193 -13.25 -22.26 -15.05
CA ARG A 193 -12.74 -22.51 -16.42
C ARG A 193 -13.61 -21.99 -17.58
N LEU A 194 -14.68 -21.23 -17.30
CA LEU A 194 -15.56 -20.68 -18.34
C LEU A 194 -14.80 -19.82 -19.36
N GLY A 195 -13.79 -19.06 -18.93
CA GLY A 195 -12.95 -18.25 -19.80
C GLY A 195 -12.19 -19.08 -20.85
N ARG A 196 -11.82 -20.34 -20.54
CA ARG A 196 -11.16 -21.22 -21.54
C ARG A 196 -12.10 -21.57 -22.71
N GLU A 197 -13.38 -21.81 -22.44
CA GLU A 197 -14.40 -22.10 -23.45
C GLU A 197 -14.65 -20.88 -24.36
N LEU A 198 -14.45 -19.68 -23.81
CA LEU A 198 -14.62 -18.41 -24.54
C LEU A 198 -13.34 -17.97 -25.27
N GLY A 199 -12.22 -18.67 -25.11
CA GLY A 199 -10.92 -18.27 -25.65
C GLY A 199 -10.22 -17.15 -24.87
N THR A 200 -10.70 -16.84 -23.66
CA THR A 200 -10.18 -15.79 -22.77
C THR A 200 -9.82 -16.37 -21.39
N PRO A 201 -8.77 -17.24 -21.31
CA PRO A 201 -8.41 -17.89 -20.06
C PRO A 201 -8.00 -16.87 -19.00
N THR A 202 -8.61 -16.95 -17.80
CA THR A 202 -8.32 -16.06 -16.67
C THR A 202 -7.55 -16.77 -15.59
N ILE A 203 -6.64 -16.05 -14.94
CA ILE A 203 -6.14 -16.41 -13.61
C ILE A 203 -7.15 -15.95 -12.54
N ASN A 204 -7.28 -16.73 -11.48
CA ASN A 204 -8.17 -16.44 -10.37
C ASN A 204 -7.34 -16.24 -9.11
N GLN A 205 -7.56 -15.13 -8.42
CA GLN A 205 -6.85 -14.79 -7.20
C GLN A 205 -7.82 -14.30 -6.12
N LYS A 206 -7.62 -14.75 -4.88
CA LYS A 206 -8.32 -14.19 -3.72
C LYS A 206 -7.61 -12.90 -3.30
N LEU A 207 -8.34 -11.80 -3.18
CA LEU A 207 -7.78 -10.58 -2.65
C LEU A 207 -7.38 -10.76 -1.17
N PRO A 208 -6.28 -10.14 -0.72
CA PRO A 208 -5.91 -10.12 0.70
C PRO A 208 -7.06 -9.56 1.56
N GLU A 209 -7.38 -10.23 2.67
CA GLU A 209 -8.58 -9.91 3.49
C GLU A 209 -8.54 -8.50 4.09
N ASN A 210 -7.35 -8.00 4.37
CA ASN A 210 -7.15 -6.68 5.00
C ASN A 210 -6.90 -5.58 3.96
N LEU A 211 -6.94 -5.85 2.66
CA LEU A 211 -6.74 -4.82 1.64
C LEU A 211 -8.01 -3.97 1.48
N ALA A 212 -7.84 -2.69 1.18
CA ALA A 212 -8.95 -1.82 0.81
C ALA A 212 -9.67 -2.40 -0.42
N VAL A 213 -10.99 -2.49 -0.34
CA VAL A 213 -11.79 -3.10 -1.40
C VAL A 213 -12.03 -2.09 -2.51
N PRO A 214 -11.54 -2.32 -3.74
CA PRO A 214 -11.84 -1.45 -4.86
C PRO A 214 -13.30 -1.61 -5.30
N LYS A 215 -13.82 -0.62 -6.03
CA LYS A 215 -15.15 -0.71 -6.64
C LYS A 215 -15.26 -1.99 -7.47
N TYR A 216 -16.37 -2.70 -7.37
CA TYR A 216 -16.57 -3.91 -8.18
C TYR A 216 -16.72 -3.56 -9.65
N GLY A 217 -16.04 -4.30 -10.50
CA GLY A 217 -16.04 -4.09 -11.95
C GLY A 217 -14.75 -4.51 -12.63
N VAL A 218 -14.60 -4.03 -13.86
CA VAL A 218 -13.52 -4.38 -14.77
C VAL A 218 -12.47 -3.26 -14.79
N TYR A 219 -11.21 -3.66 -14.73
CA TYR A 219 -10.05 -2.78 -14.68
C TYR A 219 -9.04 -3.14 -15.77
N ALA A 220 -8.36 -2.12 -16.30
CA ALA A 220 -7.07 -2.30 -16.89
C ALA A 220 -6.05 -2.57 -15.80
N SER A 221 -5.16 -3.53 -16.00
CA SER A 221 -4.15 -3.89 -14.99
C SER A 221 -2.80 -4.23 -15.63
N ALA A 222 -1.74 -4.11 -14.84
CA ALA A 222 -0.44 -4.69 -15.10
C ALA A 222 -0.28 -5.94 -14.25
N VAL A 223 0.09 -7.06 -14.88
CA VAL A 223 0.26 -8.35 -14.21
C VAL A 223 1.70 -8.80 -14.32
N THR A 224 2.39 -8.86 -13.17
CA THR A 224 3.76 -9.36 -13.10
C THR A 224 3.74 -10.80 -12.61
N LEU A 225 4.31 -11.71 -13.40
CA LEU A 225 4.48 -13.12 -13.04
C LEU A 225 5.81 -13.35 -12.30
N GLU A 226 5.98 -14.51 -11.66
CA GLU A 226 7.20 -14.87 -10.90
C GLU A 226 8.49 -14.80 -11.73
N ASN A 227 8.40 -14.98 -13.05
CA ASN A 227 9.55 -14.84 -13.96
C ASN A 227 9.91 -13.37 -14.26
N GLY A 228 9.27 -12.40 -13.61
CA GLY A 228 9.48 -10.97 -13.79
C GLY A 228 8.86 -10.37 -15.06
N LYS A 229 8.22 -11.16 -15.92
CA LYS A 229 7.53 -10.62 -17.10
C LYS A 229 6.23 -9.93 -16.72
N VAL A 230 5.97 -8.81 -17.37
CA VAL A 230 4.76 -8.00 -17.16
C VAL A 230 3.87 -8.09 -18.39
N TYR A 231 2.57 -8.30 -18.14
CA TYR A 231 1.53 -8.42 -19.15
C TYR A 231 0.43 -7.39 -18.90
N CYS A 232 -0.17 -6.88 -19.98
CA CYS A 232 -1.44 -6.20 -19.91
C CYS A 232 -2.52 -7.17 -19.44
N GLY A 233 -3.34 -6.77 -18.46
CA GLY A 233 -4.42 -7.57 -17.90
C GLY A 233 -5.76 -6.85 -17.96
N VAL A 234 -6.82 -7.63 -18.12
CA VAL A 234 -8.22 -7.23 -17.90
C VAL A 234 -8.69 -7.93 -16.64
N SER A 235 -8.81 -7.19 -15.54
CA SER A 235 -9.15 -7.75 -14.23
C SER A 235 -10.59 -7.44 -13.86
N ASN A 236 -11.42 -8.47 -13.67
CA ASN A 236 -12.74 -8.34 -13.07
C ASN A 236 -12.64 -8.59 -11.56
N ILE A 237 -12.96 -7.58 -10.77
CA ILE A 237 -12.98 -7.67 -9.30
C ILE A 237 -14.43 -7.68 -8.83
N GLY A 238 -14.81 -8.71 -8.09
CA GLY A 238 -16.17 -8.85 -7.60
C GLY A 238 -16.32 -9.96 -6.57
N VAL A 239 -17.53 -10.06 -6.02
CA VAL A 239 -17.88 -11.08 -5.04
C VAL A 239 -18.46 -12.30 -5.75
N LYS A 240 -17.90 -13.46 -5.54
CA LYS A 240 -18.39 -14.71 -6.12
C LYS A 240 -18.91 -15.65 -5.03
N PRO A 241 -20.08 -16.29 -5.25
CA PRO A 241 -20.56 -17.35 -4.39
C PRO A 241 -19.58 -18.55 -4.40
N THR A 242 -19.24 -19.04 -3.23
CA THR A 242 -18.39 -20.23 -3.03
C THR A 242 -19.06 -21.20 -2.07
N VAL A 243 -18.60 -22.45 -2.04
CA VAL A 243 -19.00 -23.40 -0.98
C VAL A 243 -18.50 -22.85 0.35
N GLY A 244 -19.43 -22.38 1.20
CA GLY A 244 -19.11 -21.78 2.51
C GLY A 244 -19.16 -20.25 2.58
N GLY A 245 -19.73 -19.55 1.56
CA GLY A 245 -19.94 -18.09 1.61
C GLY A 245 -19.60 -17.36 0.32
N THR A 246 -19.36 -16.06 0.45
CA THR A 246 -18.92 -15.19 -0.65
C THR A 246 -17.47 -14.81 -0.47
N LYS A 247 -16.68 -14.84 -1.55
CA LYS A 247 -15.28 -14.41 -1.56
C LYS A 247 -15.07 -13.29 -2.56
N LEU A 248 -14.25 -12.31 -2.17
CA LEU A 248 -13.78 -11.28 -3.08
C LEU A 248 -12.64 -11.85 -3.93
N LEU A 249 -12.86 -11.89 -5.22
CA LEU A 249 -11.94 -12.49 -6.20
C LEU A 249 -11.58 -11.49 -7.28
N SER A 250 -10.38 -11.65 -7.84
CA SER A 250 -9.97 -11.09 -9.11
C SER A 250 -9.89 -12.21 -10.14
N GLU A 251 -10.56 -12.02 -11.26
CA GLU A 251 -10.46 -12.85 -12.46
C GLU A 251 -9.74 -12.02 -13.51
N THR A 252 -8.47 -12.35 -13.81
CA THR A 252 -7.66 -11.54 -14.72
C THR A 252 -7.31 -12.32 -15.97
N TRP A 253 -7.68 -11.80 -17.13
CA TRP A 253 -7.24 -12.26 -18.44
C TRP A 253 -6.04 -11.45 -18.89
N MET A 254 -5.04 -12.13 -19.42
CA MET A 254 -3.84 -11.56 -20.06
C MET A 254 -3.83 -11.91 -21.53
N PRO A 255 -4.29 -11.02 -22.46
CA PRO A 255 -4.44 -11.33 -23.88
C PRO A 255 -3.14 -11.81 -24.54
N ASP A 256 -2.01 -11.23 -24.16
CA ASP A 256 -0.68 -11.53 -24.72
C ASP A 256 0.04 -12.70 -24.01
N PHE A 257 -0.59 -13.37 -23.05
CA PHE A 257 -0.01 -14.52 -22.37
C PHE A 257 -0.35 -15.82 -23.10
N HIS A 258 0.64 -16.40 -23.74
CA HIS A 258 0.54 -17.68 -24.47
C HIS A 258 1.32 -18.81 -23.77
N GLY A 259 1.60 -18.65 -22.48
CA GLY A 259 2.32 -19.66 -21.67
C GLY A 259 1.44 -20.84 -21.24
N GLY A 260 2.08 -21.80 -20.60
CA GLY A 260 1.43 -22.99 -20.01
C GLY A 260 0.65 -22.69 -18.73
N GLU A 261 0.36 -23.73 -17.94
CA GLU A 261 -0.32 -23.59 -16.67
C GLU A 261 0.57 -22.91 -15.62
N ILE A 262 0.01 -21.90 -14.93
CA ILE A 262 0.68 -21.08 -13.91
C ILE A 262 -0.05 -21.15 -12.57
N TYR A 263 -0.88 -22.17 -12.34
CA TYR A 263 -1.53 -22.39 -11.06
C TYR A 263 -0.52 -22.66 -9.96
N GLY A 264 -0.79 -22.14 -8.77
CA GLY A 264 0.12 -22.23 -7.63
C GLY A 264 1.24 -21.18 -7.62
N GLN A 265 1.52 -20.53 -8.75
CA GLN A 265 2.44 -19.40 -8.80
C GLN A 265 1.77 -18.14 -8.24
N THR A 266 2.60 -17.20 -7.79
CA THR A 266 2.13 -15.86 -7.39
C THR A 266 2.12 -14.93 -8.60
N ALA A 267 1.06 -14.14 -8.74
CA ALA A 267 1.04 -13.00 -9.66
C ALA A 267 0.76 -11.72 -8.90
N ASP A 268 1.46 -10.67 -9.27
CA ASP A 268 1.25 -9.31 -8.79
C ASP A 268 0.35 -8.58 -9.79
N VAL A 269 -0.81 -8.12 -9.33
CA VAL A 269 -1.81 -7.41 -10.14
C VAL A 269 -1.92 -5.98 -9.65
N ARG A 270 -1.56 -5.03 -10.50
CA ARG A 270 -1.64 -3.59 -10.26
C ARG A 270 -2.72 -2.97 -11.12
N LEU A 271 -3.72 -2.36 -10.48
CA LEU A 271 -4.85 -1.73 -11.16
C LEU A 271 -4.42 -0.38 -11.74
N LEU A 272 -4.59 -0.20 -13.03
CA LEU A 272 -4.20 1.03 -13.74
C LEU A 272 -5.36 2.01 -13.81
N ASP A 273 -6.52 1.52 -14.29
CA ASP A 273 -7.74 2.34 -14.37
C ASP A 273 -9.00 1.47 -14.31
N PHE A 274 -10.12 2.10 -13.96
CA PHE A 274 -11.45 1.48 -13.96
C PHE A 274 -12.10 1.60 -15.33
N ILE A 275 -12.46 0.48 -15.95
CA ILE A 275 -13.07 0.46 -17.28
C ILE A 275 -14.60 0.58 -17.17
N ARG A 276 -15.24 -0.30 -16.39
CA ARG A 276 -16.70 -0.31 -16.22
C ARG A 276 -17.16 -1.12 -15.00
N PRO A 277 -18.39 -0.89 -14.50
CA PRO A 277 -18.98 -1.75 -13.49
C PRO A 277 -19.26 -3.17 -14.02
N GLU A 278 -19.50 -4.12 -13.09
CA GLU A 278 -20.04 -5.44 -13.47
C GLU A 278 -21.37 -5.30 -14.20
N LYS A 279 -21.56 -6.14 -15.23
CA LYS A 279 -22.79 -6.20 -16.03
C LYS A 279 -23.19 -7.64 -16.24
N LYS A 280 -24.49 -7.94 -16.19
CA LYS A 280 -25.05 -9.20 -16.68
C LYS A 280 -25.22 -9.12 -18.20
N PHE A 281 -24.95 -10.21 -18.87
CA PHE A 281 -25.12 -10.33 -20.32
C PHE A 281 -26.21 -11.33 -20.63
N ASP A 282 -27.03 -11.05 -21.65
CA ASP A 282 -28.17 -11.87 -22.02
C ASP A 282 -27.72 -13.13 -22.79
N ASN A 283 -26.54 -13.06 -23.42
CA ASN A 283 -26.01 -14.19 -24.19
C ASN A 283 -24.46 -14.18 -24.22
N ILE A 284 -23.89 -15.30 -24.63
CA ILE A 284 -22.43 -15.52 -24.71
C ILE A 284 -21.75 -14.58 -25.73
N THR A 285 -22.42 -14.22 -26.81
CA THR A 285 -21.87 -13.34 -27.85
C THR A 285 -21.65 -11.94 -27.32
N GLU A 286 -22.61 -11.38 -26.59
CA GLU A 286 -22.46 -10.08 -25.92
C GLU A 286 -21.34 -10.08 -24.89
N LEU A 287 -21.25 -11.15 -24.09
CA LEU A 287 -20.15 -11.30 -23.12
C LEU A 287 -18.78 -11.30 -23.83
N LYS A 288 -18.65 -12.06 -24.92
CA LYS A 288 -17.40 -12.16 -25.69
C LYS A 288 -17.02 -10.83 -26.31
N ASN A 289 -17.95 -10.11 -26.91
CA ASN A 289 -17.72 -8.77 -27.46
C ASN A 289 -17.24 -7.80 -26.37
N ALA A 290 -17.94 -7.76 -25.23
CA ALA A 290 -17.56 -6.89 -24.12
C ALA A 290 -16.16 -7.23 -23.56
N ILE A 291 -15.76 -8.50 -23.51
CA ILE A 291 -14.41 -8.90 -23.09
C ILE A 291 -13.38 -8.40 -24.10
N THR A 292 -13.65 -8.51 -25.40
CA THR A 292 -12.76 -8.02 -26.47
C THR A 292 -12.60 -6.51 -26.41
N ASP A 293 -13.70 -5.77 -26.25
CA ASP A 293 -13.68 -4.30 -26.14
C ASP A 293 -12.90 -3.84 -24.89
N ASN A 294 -13.11 -4.54 -23.76
CA ASN A 294 -12.33 -4.27 -22.56
C ASN A 294 -10.83 -4.50 -22.78
N ALA A 295 -10.43 -5.51 -23.57
CA ALA A 295 -9.02 -5.78 -23.85
C ALA A 295 -8.38 -4.66 -24.68
N VAL A 296 -9.10 -4.12 -25.67
CA VAL A 296 -8.62 -2.96 -26.44
C VAL A 296 -8.40 -1.77 -25.51
N THR A 297 -9.41 -1.41 -24.72
CA THR A 297 -9.33 -0.31 -23.75
C THR A 297 -8.21 -0.53 -22.73
N ALA A 298 -8.09 -1.75 -22.19
CA ALA A 298 -7.03 -2.07 -21.23
C ALA A 298 -5.64 -1.94 -21.84
N LYS A 299 -5.47 -2.31 -23.10
CA LYS A 299 -4.20 -2.18 -23.83
C LYS A 299 -3.80 -0.73 -24.02
N GLU A 300 -4.73 0.13 -24.42
CA GLU A 300 -4.50 1.57 -24.56
C GLU A 300 -4.05 2.19 -23.22
N ILE A 301 -4.77 1.88 -22.11
CA ILE A 301 -4.44 2.35 -20.77
C ILE A 301 -3.07 1.81 -20.32
N PHE A 302 -2.79 0.53 -20.57
CA PHE A 302 -1.51 -0.09 -20.20
C PHE A 302 -0.34 0.56 -20.95
N ASP A 303 -0.47 0.80 -22.25
CA ASP A 303 0.57 1.43 -23.04
C ASP A 303 0.79 2.90 -22.61
N GLU A 304 -0.28 3.65 -22.30
CA GLU A 304 -0.19 5.01 -21.77
C GLU A 304 0.50 5.08 -20.40
N MET A 305 0.02 4.30 -19.44
CA MET A 305 0.38 4.50 -18.04
C MET A 305 1.57 3.64 -17.59
N TYR A 306 1.73 2.45 -18.14
CA TYR A 306 2.73 1.50 -17.64
C TYR A 306 3.97 1.43 -18.52
N ARG A 307 3.81 1.42 -19.83
CA ARG A 307 4.90 1.23 -20.77
C ARG A 307 5.67 2.51 -21.05
N TYR A 308 5.00 3.65 -21.09
CA TYR A 308 5.59 4.96 -21.38
C TYR A 308 5.78 5.85 -20.15
N GLY A 309 5.39 5.39 -18.96
CA GLY A 309 5.68 5.98 -17.67
C GLY A 309 5.00 7.34 -17.46
N VAL A 310 3.89 7.34 -16.74
CA VAL A 310 3.35 8.59 -16.14
C VAL A 310 3.55 8.53 -14.63
#